data_3ee8261fc95c1d41f4c6284f80fcc427
#
_entry.id   3ee8261fc95c1d41f4c6284f80fcc427
#
_cell.length_a   1.000
_cell.length_b   1.000
_cell.length_c   1.000
_cell.angle_alpha   90.00
_cell.angle_beta   90.00
_cell.angle_gamma   90.00
#
_symmetry.space_group_name_H-M   'P 1'
#
loop_
_entity.id
_entity.type
_entity.pdbx_description
1 polymer ?
#
loop_
_entity_poly.entity_id
_entity_poly.type
_entity_poly.pdbx_seq_one_letter_code
_entity_poly.pdbx_strand_id
1 'polypeptide(L)'
;VYTYTNDMHPYSMSIPNRFEMEETPSGSGARYEDPETGFVINLFGYVNINDETAHEMFVDVDTSGKADLYTAEGDNWYVVSWCEDDTIIYEKTIVTDSTIATAHLEYSTANRDMGSKIIDTLLPTFQVD
;
A
#
# COMPACT_ATOMS: atom_id res chain seq x y z
N VAL A 1 -12.91 -6.90 10.76
CA VAL A 1 -11.60 -6.88 10.12
C VAL A 1 -10.75 -8.04 10.63
N TYR A 2 -9.78 -8.45 9.85
CA TYR A 2 -8.78 -9.42 10.27
C TYR A 2 -7.39 -8.88 9.91
N THR A 3 -6.34 -9.44 10.53
CA THR A 3 -4.99 -8.98 10.28
C THR A 3 -4.27 -9.95 9.33
N TYR A 4 -3.78 -9.42 8.22
CA TYR A 4 -2.85 -10.14 7.36
C TYR A 4 -1.44 -9.95 7.91
N THR A 5 -0.71 -11.05 8.07
CA THR A 5 0.70 -11.03 8.45
C THR A 5 1.48 -11.84 7.41
N ASN A 6 2.54 -11.25 6.87
CA ASN A 6 3.38 -11.95 5.89
C ASN A 6 4.39 -12.85 6.61
N ASP A 7 4.57 -14.07 6.09
CA ASP A 7 5.49 -15.06 6.69
C ASP A 7 6.94 -14.87 6.26
N MET A 8 7.18 -14.26 5.10
CA MET A 8 8.54 -14.05 4.58
C MET A 8 9.17 -12.75 5.07
N HIS A 9 8.36 -11.72 5.26
CA HIS A 9 8.82 -10.39 5.64
C HIS A 9 7.94 -9.88 6.79
N PRO A 10 8.53 -9.16 7.77
CA PRO A 10 7.81 -8.82 9.01
C PRO A 10 6.91 -7.59 8.84
N TYR A 11 5.88 -7.70 8.00
CA TYR A 11 4.88 -6.65 7.88
C TYR A 11 3.46 -7.20 8.02
N SER A 12 2.53 -6.35 8.40
CA SER A 12 1.13 -6.71 8.60
C SER A 12 0.21 -5.52 8.36
N MET A 13 -1.06 -5.80 8.11
CA MET A 13 -2.10 -4.79 7.97
C MET A 13 -3.47 -5.39 8.26
N SER A 14 -4.37 -4.61 8.84
CA SER A 14 -5.78 -4.99 9.00
C SER A 14 -6.53 -4.84 7.69
N ILE A 15 -7.32 -5.87 7.35
CA ILE A 15 -8.08 -5.96 6.10
C ILE A 15 -9.57 -6.10 6.41
N PRO A 16 -10.47 -5.38 5.72
CA PRO A 16 -11.92 -5.57 5.91
C PRO A 16 -12.34 -6.99 5.56
N ASN A 17 -13.27 -7.55 6.34
CA ASN A 17 -13.73 -8.94 6.17
C ASN A 17 -14.34 -9.24 4.80
N ARG A 18 -14.91 -8.24 4.14
CA ARG A 18 -15.56 -8.43 2.84
C ARG A 18 -14.57 -8.59 1.67
N PHE A 19 -13.31 -8.29 1.89
CA PHE A 19 -12.27 -8.45 0.87
C PHE A 19 -11.86 -9.92 0.77
N GLU A 20 -11.69 -10.39 -0.45
CA GLU A 20 -11.25 -11.75 -0.75
C GLU A 20 -9.76 -11.75 -1.11
N MET A 21 -9.02 -12.69 -0.54
CA MET A 21 -7.58 -12.79 -0.75
C MET A 21 -7.23 -13.64 -1.96
N GLU A 22 -6.27 -13.14 -2.73
CA GLU A 22 -5.59 -13.89 -3.78
C GLU A 22 -4.10 -13.87 -3.46
N GLU A 23 -3.51 -15.05 -3.18
CA GLU A 23 -2.09 -15.13 -2.83
C GLU A 23 -1.20 -14.89 -4.02
N THR A 24 -0.04 -14.23 -3.78
CA THR A 24 0.99 -14.11 -4.80
C THR A 24 1.82 -15.39 -4.86
N PRO A 25 2.28 -15.83 -6.05
CA PRO A 25 3.08 -17.04 -6.17
C PRO A 25 4.38 -17.02 -5.36
N SER A 26 4.96 -15.85 -5.16
CA SER A 26 6.23 -15.71 -4.43
C SER A 26 6.06 -15.79 -2.91
N GLY A 27 4.83 -15.62 -2.38
CA GLY A 27 4.61 -15.56 -0.94
C GLY A 27 5.07 -14.26 -0.28
N SER A 28 5.60 -13.30 -1.05
CA SER A 28 6.09 -12.02 -0.51
C SER A 28 4.97 -11.01 -0.26
N GLY A 29 3.76 -11.31 -0.70
CA GLY A 29 2.62 -10.41 -0.55
C GLY A 29 1.29 -11.10 -0.74
N ALA A 30 0.24 -10.31 -0.79
CA ALA A 30 -1.11 -10.78 -1.03
C ALA A 30 -1.92 -9.68 -1.71
N ARG A 31 -2.84 -10.08 -2.56
CA ARG A 31 -3.78 -9.20 -3.23
C ARG A 31 -5.17 -9.48 -2.68
N TYR A 32 -5.84 -8.42 -2.24
CA TYR A 32 -7.22 -8.49 -1.75
C TYR A 32 -8.11 -7.68 -2.67
N GLU A 33 -9.30 -8.19 -2.95
CA GLU A 33 -10.27 -7.48 -3.77
C GLU A 33 -11.65 -7.54 -3.12
N ASP A 34 -12.34 -6.40 -3.11
CA ASP A 34 -13.74 -6.34 -2.73
C ASP A 34 -14.58 -6.70 -3.97
N PRO A 35 -15.29 -7.85 -3.97
CA PRO A 35 -16.02 -8.30 -5.15
C PRO A 35 -17.18 -7.38 -5.55
N GLU A 36 -17.69 -6.56 -4.63
CA GLU A 36 -18.79 -5.64 -4.93
C GLU A 36 -18.35 -4.37 -5.64
N THR A 37 -17.19 -3.82 -5.24
CA THR A 37 -16.73 -2.51 -5.72
C THR A 37 -15.52 -2.59 -6.63
N GLY A 38 -14.81 -3.73 -6.64
CA GLY A 38 -13.53 -3.87 -7.34
C GLY A 38 -12.37 -3.17 -6.64
N PHE A 39 -12.56 -2.67 -5.42
CA PHE A 39 -11.48 -2.06 -4.64
C PHE A 39 -10.39 -3.09 -4.38
N VAL A 40 -9.13 -2.73 -4.68
CA VAL A 40 -7.98 -3.61 -4.51
C VAL A 40 -7.06 -3.08 -3.42
N ILE A 41 -6.64 -3.99 -2.53
CA ILE A 41 -5.52 -3.76 -1.61
C ILE A 41 -4.46 -4.79 -1.94
N ASN A 42 -3.29 -4.33 -2.38
CA ASN A 42 -2.18 -5.19 -2.73
C ASN A 42 -1.02 -4.90 -1.79
N LEU A 43 -0.60 -5.90 -1.04
CA LEU A 43 0.49 -5.79 -0.08
C LEU A 43 1.69 -6.57 -0.59
N PHE A 44 2.88 -6.00 -0.51
CA PHE A 44 4.10 -6.71 -0.86
C PHE A 44 5.28 -6.16 -0.07
N GLY A 45 6.30 -7.00 0.06
CA GLY A 45 7.51 -6.63 0.78
C GLY A 45 8.73 -7.36 0.25
N TYR A 46 9.89 -6.81 0.52
CA TYR A 46 11.17 -7.42 0.15
C TYR A 46 12.27 -6.93 1.08
N VAL A 47 13.41 -7.61 1.01
CA VAL A 47 14.59 -7.28 1.84
C VAL A 47 15.20 -5.97 1.36
N ASN A 48 15.57 -5.10 2.29
CA ASN A 48 16.27 -3.86 1.98
C ASN A 48 17.76 -4.15 1.75
N ILE A 49 18.07 -4.68 0.58
CA ILE A 49 19.43 -5.13 0.22
C ILE A 49 20.40 -3.96 0.08
N ASN A 50 19.93 -2.83 -0.43
CA ASN A 50 20.76 -1.68 -0.74
C ASN A 50 20.84 -0.66 0.40
N ASP A 51 20.30 -1.00 1.56
CA ASP A 51 20.30 -0.14 2.74
C ASP A 51 19.72 1.26 2.43
N GLU A 52 18.62 1.28 1.69
CA GLU A 52 17.93 2.50 1.29
C GLU A 52 17.13 3.09 2.45
N THR A 53 17.00 4.43 2.47
CA THR A 53 16.10 5.12 3.39
C THR A 53 14.80 5.46 2.67
N ALA A 54 13.74 5.72 3.46
CA ALA A 54 12.46 6.14 2.88
C ALA A 54 12.63 7.44 2.09
N HIS A 55 13.40 8.39 2.59
CA HIS A 55 13.63 9.66 1.89
C HIS A 55 14.33 9.46 0.55
N GLU A 56 15.37 8.63 0.51
CA GLU A 56 16.08 8.31 -0.74
C GLU A 56 15.14 7.72 -1.79
N MET A 57 14.30 6.77 -1.38
CA MET A 57 13.33 6.16 -2.29
C MET A 57 12.26 7.17 -2.73
N PHE A 58 11.81 8.02 -1.81
CA PHE A 58 10.79 9.03 -2.10
C PHE A 58 11.24 10.02 -3.17
N VAL A 59 12.49 10.52 -3.07
CA VAL A 59 13.00 11.50 -4.04
C VAL A 59 13.22 10.90 -5.43
N ASP A 60 13.36 9.56 -5.51
CA ASP A 60 13.53 8.85 -6.77
C ASP A 60 12.20 8.47 -7.46
N VAL A 61 11.05 8.71 -6.81
CA VAL A 61 9.76 8.40 -7.40
C VAL A 61 9.50 9.29 -8.62
N ASP A 62 9.17 8.67 -9.76
CA ASP A 62 8.78 9.41 -10.95
C ASP A 62 7.32 9.85 -10.84
N THR A 63 7.10 11.16 -10.69
CA THR A 63 5.76 11.73 -10.58
C THR A 63 5.29 12.40 -11.87
N SER A 64 6.10 12.35 -12.93
CA SER A 64 5.73 12.98 -14.20
C SER A 64 4.49 12.30 -14.80
N GLY A 65 3.56 13.10 -15.31
CA GLY A 65 2.33 12.62 -15.92
C GLY A 65 1.26 12.14 -14.95
N LYS A 66 1.51 12.17 -13.63
CA LYS A 66 0.53 11.76 -12.62
C LYS A 66 -0.44 12.90 -12.31
N ALA A 67 -1.73 12.66 -12.52
CA ALA A 67 -2.78 13.65 -12.25
C ALA A 67 -3.19 13.61 -10.77
N ASP A 68 -3.62 14.75 -10.24
CA ASP A 68 -4.09 14.89 -8.86
C ASP A 68 -3.09 14.32 -7.84
N LEU A 69 -1.83 14.61 -8.04
CA LEU A 69 -0.73 14.10 -7.23
C LEU A 69 -0.82 14.55 -5.79
N TYR A 70 -0.76 13.59 -4.87
CA TYR A 70 -0.60 13.82 -3.43
C TYR A 70 0.63 13.05 -2.95
N THR A 71 1.48 13.70 -2.18
CA THR A 71 2.66 13.07 -1.56
C THR A 71 2.76 13.45 -0.10
N ALA A 72 3.34 12.54 0.68
CA ALA A 72 3.65 12.78 2.08
C ALA A 72 4.84 11.91 2.47
N GLU A 73 5.58 12.30 3.51
CA GLU A 73 6.65 11.47 4.04
C GLU A 73 6.80 11.64 5.55
N GLY A 74 7.31 10.60 6.20
CA GLY A 74 7.70 10.60 7.60
C GLY A 74 9.13 10.09 7.73
N ASP A 75 9.52 9.70 8.93
CA ASP A 75 10.90 9.27 9.21
C ASP A 75 11.28 7.98 8.44
N ASN A 76 10.33 7.03 8.34
CA ASN A 76 10.60 5.73 7.73
C ASN A 76 9.51 5.31 6.74
N TRP A 77 8.73 6.26 6.21
CA TRP A 77 7.67 5.97 5.26
C TRP A 77 7.45 7.13 4.31
N TYR A 78 6.82 6.82 3.17
CA TYR A 78 6.33 7.85 2.26
C TYR A 78 5.03 7.37 1.59
N VAL A 79 4.28 8.34 1.07
CA VAL A 79 3.02 8.12 0.35
C VAL A 79 3.09 8.84 -0.99
N VAL A 80 2.65 8.16 -2.04
CA VAL A 80 2.39 8.75 -3.34
C VAL A 80 1.00 8.33 -3.78
N SER A 81 0.17 9.28 -4.15
CA SER A 81 -1.17 9.02 -4.64
C SER A 81 -1.46 9.85 -5.89
N TRP A 82 -2.16 9.26 -6.85
CA TRP A 82 -2.53 9.94 -8.09
C TRP A 82 -3.77 9.32 -8.70
N CYS A 83 -4.27 9.97 -9.78
CA CYS A 83 -5.39 9.44 -10.56
C CYS A 83 -4.92 9.03 -11.94
N GLU A 84 -5.41 7.89 -12.42
CA GLU A 84 -5.31 7.45 -13.81
C GLU A 84 -6.74 7.23 -14.30
N ASP A 85 -7.20 8.08 -15.23
CA ASP A 85 -8.59 8.08 -15.68
C ASP A 85 -9.55 8.16 -14.47
N ASP A 86 -10.40 7.16 -14.29
CA ASP A 86 -11.36 7.12 -13.17
C ASP A 86 -10.87 6.26 -11.99
N THR A 87 -9.59 5.97 -11.95
CA THR A 87 -8.99 5.14 -10.91
C THR A 87 -8.06 5.97 -10.02
N ILE A 88 -8.24 5.85 -8.71
CA ILE A 88 -7.34 6.44 -7.72
C ILE A 88 -6.37 5.37 -7.27
N ILE A 89 -5.08 5.72 -7.25
CA ILE A 89 -4.01 4.86 -6.74
C ILE A 89 -3.40 5.56 -5.53
N TYR A 90 -3.25 4.80 -4.44
CA TYR A 90 -2.68 5.31 -3.20
C TYR A 90 -1.67 4.30 -2.68
N GLU A 91 -0.40 4.68 -2.61
CA GLU A 91 0.68 3.79 -2.18
C GLU A 91 1.38 4.34 -0.96
N LYS A 92 1.47 3.53 0.10
CA LYS A 92 2.29 3.83 1.27
C LYS A 92 3.40 2.80 1.35
N THR A 93 4.65 3.27 1.44
CA THR A 93 5.83 2.42 1.58
C THR A 93 6.51 2.71 2.91
N ILE A 94 6.81 1.65 3.65
CA ILE A 94 7.58 1.71 4.89
C ILE A 94 8.95 1.11 4.63
N VAL A 95 10.00 1.81 5.05
CA VAL A 95 11.39 1.39 4.87
C VAL A 95 12.07 1.28 6.22
N THR A 96 12.52 0.08 6.55
CA THR A 96 13.34 -0.17 7.74
C THR A 96 14.73 -0.63 7.31
N ASP A 97 15.63 -0.87 8.25
CA ASP A 97 16.99 -1.34 7.94
C ASP A 97 16.98 -2.67 7.19
N SER A 98 15.98 -3.51 7.43
CA SER A 98 15.92 -4.88 6.88
C SER A 98 14.83 -5.08 5.85
N THR A 99 13.79 -4.27 5.83
CA THR A 99 12.56 -4.54 5.06
C THR A 99 12.03 -3.29 4.38
N ILE A 100 11.55 -3.48 3.15
CA ILE A 100 10.75 -2.48 2.42
C ILE A 100 9.39 -3.11 2.17
N ALA A 101 8.31 -2.48 2.62
CA ALA A 101 6.96 -2.99 2.44
C ALA A 101 6.04 -1.90 1.90
N THR A 102 5.16 -2.26 0.97
CA THR A 102 4.23 -1.33 0.33
C THR A 102 2.80 -1.82 0.45
N ALA A 103 1.91 -0.93 0.82
CA ALA A 103 0.46 -1.11 0.72
C ALA A 103 -0.02 -0.27 -0.47
N HIS A 104 -0.51 -0.95 -1.51
CA HIS A 104 -1.01 -0.35 -2.75
C HIS A 104 -2.53 -0.48 -2.78
N LEU A 105 -3.22 0.65 -2.75
CA LEU A 105 -4.68 0.71 -2.84
C LEU A 105 -5.05 1.23 -4.24
N GLU A 106 -6.04 0.59 -4.86
CA GLU A 106 -6.51 0.97 -6.18
C GLU A 106 -8.03 0.88 -6.21
N TYR A 107 -8.70 1.98 -6.53
CA TYR A 107 -10.14 2.04 -6.48
C TYR A 107 -10.71 3.10 -7.42
N SER A 108 -11.97 2.89 -7.84
CA SER A 108 -12.69 3.85 -8.68
C SER A 108 -12.95 5.15 -7.93
N THR A 109 -12.97 6.27 -8.65
CA THR A 109 -13.39 7.57 -8.11
C THR A 109 -14.81 7.53 -7.54
N ALA A 110 -15.66 6.62 -8.04
CA ALA A 110 -17.00 6.39 -7.48
C ALA A 110 -16.99 5.85 -6.04
N ASN A 111 -15.87 5.24 -5.63
CA ASN A 111 -15.67 4.68 -4.29
C ASN A 111 -14.74 5.54 -3.42
N ARG A 112 -14.65 6.82 -3.72
CA ARG A 112 -13.75 7.75 -3.03
C ARG A 112 -13.99 7.79 -1.52
N ASP A 113 -15.25 7.77 -1.08
CA ASP A 113 -15.59 7.79 0.35
C ASP A 113 -15.12 6.53 1.07
N MET A 114 -15.29 5.37 0.43
CA MET A 114 -14.76 4.10 0.95
C MET A 114 -13.25 4.13 1.04
N GLY A 115 -12.58 4.67 0.01
CA GLY A 115 -11.12 4.82 -0.02
C GLY A 115 -10.61 5.68 1.12
N SER A 116 -11.23 6.85 1.33
CA SER A 116 -10.86 7.75 2.43
C SER A 116 -11.02 7.08 3.79
N LYS A 117 -12.10 6.33 3.98
CA LYS A 117 -12.34 5.61 5.23
C LYS A 117 -11.28 4.54 5.49
N ILE A 118 -10.92 3.77 4.47
CA ILE A 118 -9.87 2.74 4.59
C ILE A 118 -8.51 3.39 4.89
N ILE A 119 -8.17 4.47 4.19
CA ILE A 119 -6.92 5.20 4.42
C ILE A 119 -6.86 5.74 5.85
N ASP A 120 -7.98 6.28 6.37
CA ASP A 120 -8.01 6.90 7.70
C ASP A 120 -8.05 5.87 8.84
N THR A 121 -8.65 4.68 8.63
CA THR A 121 -8.89 3.73 9.71
C THR A 121 -8.06 2.46 9.64
N LEU A 122 -7.74 1.96 8.46
CA LEU A 122 -7.04 0.67 8.29
C LEU A 122 -5.58 0.83 7.85
N LEU A 123 -5.30 1.78 6.98
CA LEU A 123 -3.92 2.03 6.55
C LEU A 123 -2.98 2.37 7.72
N PRO A 124 -3.41 3.06 8.80
CA PRO A 124 -2.57 3.24 9.99
C PRO A 124 -2.15 1.93 10.68
N THR A 125 -2.84 0.82 10.41
CA THR A 125 -2.45 -0.51 10.94
C THR A 125 -1.36 -1.17 10.12
N PHE A 126 -1.04 -0.65 8.94
CA PHE A 126 0.05 -1.14 8.10
C PHE A 126 1.37 -0.82 8.80
N GLN A 127 2.12 -1.87 9.13
CA GLN A 127 3.34 -1.73 9.92
C GLN A 127 4.37 -2.78 9.55
N VAL A 128 5.63 -2.45 9.80
CA VAL A 128 6.76 -3.38 9.69
C VAL A 128 7.28 -3.59 11.11
N ASP A 129 7.37 -4.87 11.50
CA ASP A 129 7.84 -5.25 12.85
C ASP A 129 9.35 -5.28 12.95
#